data_31cf8df512063831ac5537d4a59da8ea
#
_entry.id   31cf8df512063831ac5537d4a59da8ea
#
_cell.length_a   1.000
_cell.length_b   1.000
_cell.length_c   1.000
_cell.angle_alpha   90.00
_cell.angle_beta   90.00
_cell.angle_gamma   90.00
#
_symmetry.space_group_name_H-M   'P 1'
#
loop_
_entity.id
_entity.type
_entity.pdbx_description
1 polymer ?
#
loop_
_entity_poly.entity_id
_entity_poly.type
_entity_poly.pdbx_seq_one_letter_code
_entity_poly.pdbx_strand_id
1 'polypeptide(L)'
;MDFLEIAALVPRKITLALKYVPEEHLDRLSDQLDWPLVSEYKPFSEAFLEKHVSRIDWKTASHCQKLSEDFIRKHKDILSWKFVACDQDLSYDFMFEHAELIHWDTYIEHKPIADLDAFMARFKDHLHWWELCYHYALNEKQLEQYEEYIEWEALCSNPNFILPEELLVKYLDKLDLVEMDEHNPLSAEFKNQYAEHFN
;
A
#
# COMPACT_ATOMS: atom_id res chain seq x y z
N MET A 1 -43.05 9.44 10.59
CA MET A 1 -41.85 10.25 10.25
C MET A 1 -41.15 9.49 9.13
N ASP A 2 -41.16 10.06 7.97
CA ASP A 2 -40.51 9.43 6.80
C ASP A 2 -39.01 9.47 7.04
N PHE A 3 -38.27 8.44 6.56
CA PHE A 3 -36.81 8.38 6.68
C PHE A 3 -36.11 9.65 6.19
N LEU A 4 -36.71 10.34 5.22
CA LEU A 4 -36.28 11.62 4.69
C LEU A 4 -36.39 12.79 5.69
N GLU A 5 -37.42 12.77 6.55
CA GLU A 5 -37.55 13.77 7.61
C GLU A 5 -36.49 13.60 8.71
N ILE A 6 -36.11 12.33 8.98
CA ILE A 6 -35.04 12.02 9.90
C ILE A 6 -33.69 12.41 9.29
N ALA A 7 -33.50 12.19 7.97
CA ALA A 7 -32.32 12.54 7.22
C ALA A 7 -32.01 14.04 7.22
N ALA A 8 -33.01 14.86 7.16
CA ALA A 8 -32.86 16.32 7.19
C ALA A 8 -32.48 16.91 8.57
N LEU A 9 -32.69 16.14 9.66
CA LEU A 9 -32.58 16.65 11.03
C LEU A 9 -31.22 16.43 11.72
N VAL A 10 -30.38 15.45 11.28
CA VAL A 10 -29.11 15.14 11.96
C VAL A 10 -28.02 14.57 11.02
N PRO A 11 -27.21 15.39 10.36
CA PRO A 11 -26.22 14.96 9.38
C PRO A 11 -25.30 13.81 9.82
N ARG A 12 -24.77 13.86 11.05
CA ARG A 12 -23.83 12.82 11.57
C ARG A 12 -24.49 11.48 11.94
N LYS A 13 -25.78 11.47 12.31
CA LYS A 13 -26.49 10.20 12.64
C LYS A 13 -27.03 9.51 11.41
N ILE A 14 -27.21 10.23 10.31
CA ILE A 14 -27.61 9.68 9.01
C ILE A 14 -26.53 8.81 8.43
N THR A 15 -25.27 9.19 8.57
CA THR A 15 -24.12 8.47 8.05
C THR A 15 -24.11 7.01 8.51
N LEU A 16 -24.37 6.76 9.79
CA LEU A 16 -24.46 5.39 10.32
C LEU A 16 -25.72 4.65 9.82
N ALA A 17 -26.82 5.38 9.56
CA ALA A 17 -28.05 4.81 9.05
C ALA A 17 -27.97 4.48 7.54
N LEU A 18 -27.18 5.25 6.75
CA LEU A 18 -27.00 5.01 5.31
C LEU A 18 -26.50 3.59 5.00
N LYS A 19 -25.69 3.01 5.87
CA LYS A 19 -25.21 1.61 5.75
C LYS A 19 -26.35 0.61 5.56
N TYR A 20 -27.51 0.87 6.15
CA TYR A 20 -28.66 -0.04 6.16
C TYR A 20 -29.74 0.35 5.15
N VAL A 21 -29.60 1.47 4.43
CA VAL A 21 -30.56 1.89 3.42
C VAL A 21 -30.32 1.09 2.13
N PRO A 22 -31.34 0.42 1.56
CA PRO A 22 -31.20 -0.26 0.28
C PRO A 22 -30.82 0.71 -0.84
N GLU A 23 -29.99 0.26 -1.79
CA GLU A 23 -29.52 1.08 -2.93
C GLU A 23 -30.67 1.65 -3.75
N GLU A 24 -31.75 0.90 -3.92
CA GLU A 24 -32.96 1.35 -4.63
C GLU A 24 -33.62 2.59 -4.01
N HIS A 25 -33.49 2.78 -2.68
CA HIS A 25 -33.99 3.97 -2.00
C HIS A 25 -33.03 5.14 -2.16
N LEU A 26 -31.72 4.88 -2.08
CA LEU A 26 -30.70 5.91 -2.34
C LEU A 26 -30.77 6.41 -3.79
N ASP A 27 -31.10 5.52 -4.71
CA ASP A 27 -31.31 5.84 -6.10
C ASP A 27 -32.42 6.88 -6.32
N ARG A 28 -33.54 6.73 -5.61
CA ARG A 28 -34.65 7.70 -5.63
C ARG A 28 -34.30 9.06 -5.02
N LEU A 29 -33.28 9.06 -4.15
CA LEU A 29 -32.83 10.26 -3.42
C LEU A 29 -31.55 10.82 -4.00
N SER A 30 -31.09 10.32 -5.13
CA SER A 30 -29.77 10.59 -5.70
C SER A 30 -29.43 12.07 -5.83
N ASP A 31 -30.42 12.95 -6.04
CA ASP A 31 -30.23 14.40 -6.14
C ASP A 31 -30.10 15.11 -4.78
N GLN A 32 -30.37 14.41 -3.69
CA GLN A 32 -30.34 14.92 -2.33
C GLN A 32 -29.18 14.37 -1.48
N LEU A 33 -28.43 13.41 -2.03
CA LEU A 33 -27.34 12.77 -1.33
C LEU A 33 -26.09 13.66 -1.31
N ASP A 34 -25.43 13.69 -0.15
CA ASP A 34 -24.05 14.13 -0.02
C ASP A 34 -23.13 12.99 -0.51
N TRP A 35 -22.75 13.04 -1.79
CA TRP A 35 -22.05 11.96 -2.46
C TRP A 35 -20.67 11.65 -1.87
N PRO A 36 -19.83 12.63 -1.48
CA PRO A 36 -18.59 12.34 -0.74
C PRO A 36 -18.86 11.52 0.51
N LEU A 37 -19.82 11.92 1.33
CA LEU A 37 -20.19 11.25 2.56
C LEU A 37 -20.74 9.84 2.30
N VAL A 38 -21.59 9.68 1.32
CA VAL A 38 -22.20 8.39 0.96
C VAL A 38 -21.13 7.44 0.41
N SER A 39 -20.19 7.94 -0.37
CA SER A 39 -19.07 7.16 -0.92
C SER A 39 -18.13 6.61 0.17
N GLU A 40 -18.02 7.30 1.31
CA GLU A 40 -17.19 6.90 2.43
C GLU A 40 -17.83 5.77 3.27
N TYR A 41 -19.11 5.92 3.57
CA TYR A 41 -19.71 5.12 4.66
C TYR A 41 -20.58 3.95 4.23
N LYS A 42 -20.97 3.88 2.97
CA LYS A 42 -21.81 2.79 2.49
C LYS A 42 -21.07 1.93 1.46
N PRO A 43 -20.93 0.62 1.70
CA PRO A 43 -20.51 -0.29 0.65
C PRO A 43 -21.60 -0.37 -0.42
N PHE A 44 -21.24 -0.04 -1.65
CA PHE A 44 -22.10 -0.10 -2.82
C PHE A 44 -21.81 -1.29 -3.70
N SER A 45 -22.84 -1.78 -4.40
CA SER A 45 -22.64 -2.67 -5.53
C SER A 45 -21.98 -1.92 -6.70
N GLU A 46 -21.16 -2.60 -7.47
CA GLU A 46 -20.58 -2.01 -8.68
C GLU A 46 -21.63 -1.53 -9.67
N ALA A 47 -22.79 -2.19 -9.73
CA ALA A 47 -23.93 -1.76 -10.54
C ALA A 47 -24.47 -0.39 -10.11
N PHE A 48 -24.50 -0.13 -8.80
CA PHE A 48 -24.89 1.19 -8.27
C PHE A 48 -23.82 2.25 -8.58
N LEU A 49 -22.55 1.92 -8.40
CA LEU A 49 -21.43 2.81 -8.73
C LEU A 49 -21.45 3.16 -10.22
N GLU A 50 -21.68 2.20 -11.12
CA GLU A 50 -21.82 2.43 -12.56
C GLU A 50 -22.93 3.41 -12.88
N LYS A 51 -24.09 3.21 -12.26
CA LYS A 51 -25.26 4.08 -12.51
C LYS A 51 -25.01 5.54 -12.11
N HIS A 52 -24.19 5.75 -11.08
CA HIS A 52 -23.93 7.07 -10.50
C HIS A 52 -22.50 7.56 -10.72
N VAL A 53 -21.81 7.04 -11.74
CA VAL A 53 -20.38 7.31 -12.01
C VAL A 53 -20.01 8.80 -11.99
N SER A 54 -20.89 9.68 -12.46
CA SER A 54 -20.66 11.14 -12.50
C SER A 54 -20.87 11.86 -11.16
N ARG A 55 -21.37 11.15 -10.14
CA ARG A 55 -21.70 11.72 -8.82
C ARG A 55 -20.79 11.22 -7.71
N ILE A 56 -20.24 10.02 -7.88
CA ILE A 56 -19.34 9.38 -6.90
C ILE A 56 -18.09 10.24 -6.72
N ASP A 57 -17.68 10.42 -5.46
CA ASP A 57 -16.33 10.87 -5.14
C ASP A 57 -15.36 9.70 -5.30
N TRP A 58 -14.74 9.61 -6.48
CA TRP A 58 -13.89 8.47 -6.83
C TRP A 58 -12.61 8.38 -6.01
N LYS A 59 -12.14 9.49 -5.46
CA LYS A 59 -11.01 9.45 -4.52
C LYS A 59 -11.40 8.68 -3.26
N THR A 60 -12.51 9.05 -2.65
CA THR A 60 -13.07 8.37 -1.47
C THR A 60 -13.51 6.94 -1.79
N ALA A 61 -14.17 6.72 -2.93
CA ALA A 61 -14.61 5.40 -3.35
C ALA A 61 -13.43 4.43 -3.60
N SER A 62 -12.32 4.89 -4.14
CA SER A 62 -11.10 4.07 -4.33
C SER A 62 -10.53 3.56 -3.00
N HIS A 63 -10.72 4.32 -1.91
CA HIS A 63 -10.31 3.97 -0.56
C HIS A 63 -11.33 3.08 0.15
N CYS A 64 -12.61 3.45 0.11
CA CYS A 64 -13.63 2.89 1.00
C CYS A 64 -14.52 1.81 0.35
N GLN A 65 -14.56 1.73 -0.98
CA GLN A 65 -15.37 0.74 -1.70
C GLN A 65 -14.54 -0.50 -2.04
N LYS A 66 -15.21 -1.65 -2.08
CA LYS A 66 -14.60 -2.88 -2.54
C LYS A 66 -14.86 -3.03 -4.04
N LEU A 67 -13.79 -2.92 -4.84
CA LEU A 67 -13.86 -2.90 -6.29
C LEU A 67 -13.20 -4.15 -6.87
N SER A 68 -13.86 -4.77 -7.87
CA SER A 68 -13.24 -5.86 -8.62
C SER A 68 -12.17 -5.32 -9.58
N GLU A 69 -11.22 -6.15 -9.95
CA GLU A 69 -10.20 -5.79 -10.95
C GLU A 69 -10.82 -5.38 -12.30
N ASP A 70 -11.92 -6.02 -12.71
CA ASP A 70 -12.64 -5.66 -13.93
C ASP A 70 -13.24 -4.26 -13.83
N PHE A 71 -13.80 -3.91 -12.66
CA PHE A 71 -14.31 -2.58 -12.42
C PHE A 71 -13.17 -1.54 -12.42
N ILE A 72 -12.07 -1.83 -11.72
CA ILE A 72 -10.90 -0.95 -11.69
C ILE A 72 -10.34 -0.75 -13.11
N ARG A 73 -10.19 -1.81 -13.89
CA ARG A 73 -9.72 -1.75 -15.28
C ARG A 73 -10.60 -0.85 -16.15
N LYS A 74 -11.92 -0.96 -16.00
CA LYS A 74 -12.89 -0.17 -16.73
C LYS A 74 -12.83 1.32 -16.39
N HIS A 75 -12.58 1.64 -15.11
CA HIS A 75 -12.64 2.99 -14.57
C HIS A 75 -11.28 3.58 -14.20
N LYS A 76 -10.20 3.02 -14.73
CA LYS A 76 -8.81 3.34 -14.38
C LYS A 76 -8.45 4.82 -14.41
N ASP A 77 -9.11 5.60 -15.28
CA ASP A 77 -8.81 7.02 -15.51
C ASP A 77 -9.43 7.95 -14.45
N ILE A 78 -10.39 7.47 -13.67
CA ILE A 78 -11.08 8.27 -12.64
C ILE A 78 -10.77 7.82 -11.22
N LEU A 79 -10.17 6.64 -11.03
CA LEU A 79 -9.81 6.10 -9.74
C LEU A 79 -8.51 6.73 -9.20
N SER A 80 -8.39 6.79 -7.89
CA SER A 80 -7.14 7.15 -7.22
C SER A 80 -6.24 5.94 -7.08
N TRP A 81 -5.25 5.79 -7.94
CA TRP A 81 -4.34 4.65 -7.95
C TRP A 81 -3.52 4.50 -6.65
N LYS A 82 -3.31 5.59 -5.92
CA LYS A 82 -2.73 5.54 -4.58
C LYS A 82 -3.60 4.69 -3.65
N PHE A 83 -4.91 4.94 -3.61
CA PHE A 83 -5.84 4.17 -2.78
C PHE A 83 -6.13 2.78 -3.36
N VAL A 84 -6.16 2.65 -4.69
CA VAL A 84 -6.25 1.33 -5.32
C VAL A 84 -5.08 0.43 -4.89
N ALA A 85 -3.86 0.96 -4.85
CA ALA A 85 -2.67 0.20 -4.44
C ALA A 85 -2.74 -0.26 -2.97
N CYS A 86 -3.15 0.62 -2.03
CA CYS A 86 -3.13 0.27 -0.61
C CYS A 86 -4.40 -0.43 -0.11
N ASP A 87 -5.55 -0.20 -0.73
CA ASP A 87 -6.83 -0.64 -0.14
C ASP A 87 -7.52 -1.77 -0.91
N GLN A 88 -7.24 -1.92 -2.22
CA GLN A 88 -7.86 -2.98 -3.02
C GLN A 88 -7.07 -4.29 -2.98
N ASP A 89 -7.77 -5.40 -3.16
CA ASP A 89 -7.15 -6.73 -3.26
C ASP A 89 -6.82 -7.00 -4.74
N LEU A 90 -5.54 -6.82 -5.11
CA LEU A 90 -5.08 -6.95 -6.48
C LEU A 90 -4.28 -8.23 -6.69
N SER A 91 -4.55 -8.93 -7.78
CA SER A 91 -3.70 -10.04 -8.22
C SER A 91 -2.38 -9.51 -8.81
N TYR A 92 -1.32 -10.33 -8.75
CA TYR A 92 -0.04 -9.98 -9.37
C TYR A 92 -0.16 -9.82 -10.90
N ASP A 93 -1.10 -10.52 -11.54
CA ASP A 93 -1.34 -10.37 -12.96
C ASP A 93 -1.93 -9.00 -13.30
N PHE A 94 -2.92 -8.56 -12.51
CA PHE A 94 -3.49 -7.23 -12.64
C PHE A 94 -2.47 -6.12 -12.34
N MET A 95 -1.67 -6.27 -11.28
CA MET A 95 -0.63 -5.32 -10.94
C MET A 95 0.43 -5.21 -12.04
N PHE A 96 0.79 -6.31 -12.68
CA PHE A 96 1.74 -6.33 -13.79
C PHE A 96 1.16 -5.65 -15.04
N GLU A 97 -0.12 -5.90 -15.36
CA GLU A 97 -0.83 -5.23 -16.46
C GLU A 97 -0.86 -3.69 -16.29
N HIS A 98 -0.91 -3.22 -15.04
CA HIS A 98 -1.04 -1.81 -14.70
C HIS A 98 0.16 -1.25 -13.92
N ALA A 99 1.34 -1.83 -14.10
CA ALA A 99 2.53 -1.54 -13.30
C ALA A 99 2.91 -0.05 -13.26
N GLU A 100 2.69 0.68 -14.36
CA GLU A 100 2.95 2.12 -14.45
C GLU A 100 1.95 3.00 -13.66
N LEU A 101 0.82 2.44 -13.23
CA LEU A 101 -0.21 3.15 -12.48
C LEU A 101 -0.15 2.82 -10.98
N ILE A 102 0.45 1.70 -10.62
CA ILE A 102 0.60 1.29 -9.20
C ILE A 102 1.52 2.26 -8.47
N HIS A 103 1.07 2.76 -7.34
CA HIS A 103 1.92 3.47 -6.38
C HIS A 103 2.68 2.43 -5.56
N TRP A 104 3.86 2.01 -6.07
CA TRP A 104 4.67 0.94 -5.49
C TRP A 104 5.14 1.23 -4.07
N ASP A 105 5.53 2.48 -3.77
CA ASP A 105 5.83 2.97 -2.43
C ASP A 105 4.68 2.70 -1.46
N THR A 106 3.50 3.18 -1.81
CA THR A 106 2.29 3.01 -1.00
C THR A 106 1.88 1.53 -0.86
N TYR A 107 2.03 0.74 -1.93
CA TYR A 107 1.75 -0.70 -1.88
C TYR A 107 2.68 -1.42 -0.88
N ILE A 108 3.99 -1.18 -0.99
CA ILE A 108 5.01 -1.81 -0.15
C ILE A 108 4.81 -1.43 1.32
N GLU A 109 4.48 -0.17 1.61
CA GLU A 109 4.26 0.33 2.97
C GLU A 109 3.02 -0.30 3.63
N HIS A 110 1.93 -0.51 2.88
CA HIS A 110 0.62 -0.84 3.45
C HIS A 110 0.17 -2.29 3.25
N LYS A 111 0.72 -3.01 2.26
CA LYS A 111 0.31 -4.38 1.93
C LYS A 111 1.36 -5.40 2.34
N PRO A 112 1.00 -6.45 3.09
CA PRO A 112 1.93 -7.53 3.38
C PRO A 112 2.25 -8.30 2.10
N ILE A 113 3.54 -8.47 1.81
CA ILE A 113 4.04 -9.29 0.71
C ILE A 113 4.32 -10.69 1.26
N ALA A 114 3.45 -11.65 0.92
CA ALA A 114 3.54 -13.01 1.46
C ALA A 114 4.71 -13.81 0.88
N ASP A 115 5.04 -13.57 -0.39
CA ASP A 115 6.17 -14.20 -1.09
C ASP A 115 7.04 -13.10 -1.71
N LEU A 116 8.04 -12.67 -0.94
CA LEU A 116 8.93 -11.58 -1.34
C LEU A 116 9.80 -11.97 -2.55
N ASP A 117 10.22 -13.24 -2.66
CA ASP A 117 11.02 -13.72 -3.78
C ASP A 117 10.23 -13.63 -5.09
N ALA A 118 9.00 -14.14 -5.10
CA ALA A 118 8.12 -14.08 -6.27
C ALA A 118 7.75 -12.64 -6.63
N PHE A 119 7.53 -11.79 -5.62
CA PHE A 119 7.20 -10.37 -5.81
C PHE A 119 8.36 -9.62 -6.45
N MET A 120 9.56 -9.70 -5.89
CA MET A 120 10.76 -9.07 -6.45
C MET A 120 11.07 -9.58 -7.86
N ALA A 121 11.01 -10.91 -8.08
CA ALA A 121 11.27 -11.49 -9.39
C ALA A 121 10.34 -10.95 -10.48
N ARG A 122 9.10 -10.64 -10.13
CA ARG A 122 8.09 -10.17 -11.07
C ARG A 122 8.13 -8.68 -11.32
N PHE A 123 8.41 -7.88 -10.29
CA PHE A 123 8.22 -6.44 -10.31
C PHE A 123 9.51 -5.62 -10.18
N LYS A 124 10.68 -6.25 -10.16
CA LYS A 124 11.97 -5.59 -9.86
C LYS A 124 12.21 -4.27 -10.61
N ASP A 125 11.76 -4.15 -11.85
CA ASP A 125 11.96 -2.97 -12.69
C ASP A 125 10.95 -1.83 -12.40
N HIS A 126 9.94 -2.09 -11.57
CA HIS A 126 8.89 -1.14 -11.19
C HIS A 126 8.94 -0.75 -9.71
N LEU A 127 9.64 -1.56 -8.87
CA LEU A 127 9.64 -1.37 -7.42
C LEU A 127 10.35 -0.09 -7.01
N HIS A 128 9.81 0.54 -5.97
CA HIS A 128 10.53 1.58 -5.22
C HIS A 128 11.46 0.88 -4.21
N TRP A 129 12.70 0.61 -4.63
CA TRP A 129 13.63 -0.22 -3.88
C TRP A 129 14.01 0.35 -2.52
N TRP A 130 13.99 1.68 -2.37
CA TRP A 130 14.20 2.31 -1.07
C TRP A 130 13.15 1.84 -0.05
N GLU A 131 11.85 1.91 -0.40
CA GLU A 131 10.77 1.45 0.45
C GLU A 131 10.84 -0.07 0.72
N LEU A 132 11.19 -0.85 -0.30
CA LEU A 132 11.33 -2.29 -0.13
C LEU A 132 12.43 -2.64 0.89
N CYS A 133 13.61 -2.04 0.76
CA CYS A 133 14.74 -2.25 1.66
C CYS A 133 14.44 -1.76 3.09
N TYR A 134 13.72 -0.65 3.22
CA TYR A 134 13.34 -0.10 4.52
C TYR A 134 12.32 -0.98 5.26
N HIS A 135 11.33 -1.54 4.55
CA HIS A 135 10.25 -2.31 5.16
C HIS A 135 10.50 -3.82 5.25
N TYR A 136 11.31 -4.38 4.36
CA TYR A 136 11.55 -5.82 4.27
C TYR A 136 13.01 -6.18 4.49
N ALA A 137 13.25 -7.07 5.46
CA ALA A 137 14.60 -7.63 5.67
C ALA A 137 14.94 -8.59 4.52
N LEU A 138 16.03 -8.30 3.83
CA LEU A 138 16.53 -9.13 2.73
C LEU A 138 17.53 -10.16 3.24
N ASN A 139 17.44 -11.39 2.75
CA ASN A 139 18.41 -12.45 3.05
C ASN A 139 19.59 -12.42 2.06
N GLU A 140 20.64 -13.20 2.36
CA GLU A 140 21.86 -13.26 1.54
C GLU A 140 21.58 -13.53 0.05
N LYS A 141 20.72 -14.51 -0.25
CA LYS A 141 20.37 -14.86 -1.64
C LYS A 141 19.74 -13.68 -2.37
N GLN A 142 18.86 -12.94 -1.69
CA GLN A 142 18.20 -11.76 -2.24
C GLN A 142 19.18 -10.60 -2.46
N LEU A 143 20.10 -10.40 -1.50
CA LEU A 143 21.17 -9.40 -1.64
C LEU A 143 22.07 -9.71 -2.85
N GLU A 144 22.46 -10.95 -3.04
CA GLU A 144 23.29 -11.36 -4.20
C GLU A 144 22.54 -11.21 -5.53
N GLN A 145 21.27 -11.62 -5.54
CA GLN A 145 20.47 -11.63 -6.77
C GLN A 145 20.07 -10.23 -7.25
N TYR A 146 19.86 -9.30 -6.31
CA TYR A 146 19.34 -7.96 -6.58
C TYR A 146 20.31 -6.85 -6.19
N GLU A 147 21.61 -7.14 -6.07
CA GLU A 147 22.64 -6.22 -5.57
C GLU A 147 22.62 -4.84 -6.24
N GLU A 148 22.36 -4.79 -7.54
CA GLU A 148 22.29 -3.55 -8.33
C GLU A 148 21.07 -2.66 -8.02
N TYR A 149 20.03 -3.23 -7.39
CA TYR A 149 18.80 -2.55 -7.02
C TYR A 149 18.76 -2.17 -5.54
N ILE A 150 19.68 -2.72 -4.71
CA ILE A 150 19.65 -2.52 -3.26
C ILE A 150 19.97 -1.07 -2.89
N GLU A 151 19.06 -0.46 -2.15
CA GLU A 151 19.25 0.83 -1.50
C GLU A 151 19.83 0.58 -0.11
N TRP A 152 21.17 0.55 -0.03
CA TRP A 152 21.91 0.12 1.15
C TRP A 152 21.64 0.99 2.38
N GLU A 153 21.48 2.31 2.21
CA GLU A 153 21.12 3.23 3.28
C GLU A 153 19.79 2.85 3.91
N ALA A 154 18.75 2.63 3.09
CA ALA A 154 17.44 2.22 3.56
C ALA A 154 17.47 0.85 4.26
N LEU A 155 18.29 -0.08 3.73
CA LEU A 155 18.45 -1.42 4.30
C LEU A 155 19.14 -1.37 5.67
N CYS A 156 20.16 -0.52 5.84
CA CYS A 156 20.85 -0.34 7.13
C CYS A 156 19.93 0.30 8.19
N SER A 157 19.00 1.15 7.78
CA SER A 157 18.00 1.76 8.68
C SER A 157 16.82 0.83 9.00
N ASN A 158 16.75 -0.36 8.40
CA ASN A 158 15.69 -1.34 8.68
C ASN A 158 15.99 -2.13 9.95
N PRO A 159 15.23 -1.97 11.05
CA PRO A 159 15.52 -2.65 12.31
C PRO A 159 15.33 -4.17 12.26
N ASN A 160 14.70 -4.69 11.22
CA ASN A 160 14.52 -6.12 11.01
C ASN A 160 15.60 -6.74 10.13
N PHE A 161 16.50 -5.92 9.56
CA PHE A 161 17.59 -6.39 8.73
C PHE A 161 18.74 -6.87 9.61
N ILE A 162 18.89 -8.18 9.72
CA ILE A 162 19.91 -8.84 10.52
C ILE A 162 20.67 -9.81 9.63
N LEU A 163 21.97 -9.57 9.48
CA LEU A 163 22.89 -10.49 8.85
C LEU A 163 23.92 -11.02 9.85
N PRO A 164 24.35 -12.28 9.73
CA PRO A 164 25.52 -12.77 10.43
C PRO A 164 26.75 -11.88 10.14
N GLU A 165 27.60 -11.66 11.15
CA GLU A 165 28.78 -10.78 11.01
C GLU A 165 29.72 -11.27 9.89
N GLU A 166 29.80 -12.57 9.65
CA GLU A 166 30.59 -13.15 8.56
C GLU A 166 30.10 -12.69 7.18
N LEU A 167 28.79 -12.42 7.03
CA LEU A 167 28.21 -11.92 5.79
C LEU A 167 28.33 -10.39 5.66
N LEU A 168 28.35 -9.65 6.78
CA LEU A 168 28.58 -8.21 6.75
C LEU A 168 29.92 -7.87 6.12
N VAL A 169 30.95 -8.70 6.35
CA VAL A 169 32.28 -8.51 5.75
C VAL A 169 32.26 -8.42 4.23
N LYS A 170 31.32 -9.11 3.58
CA LYS A 170 31.16 -9.08 2.12
C LYS A 170 30.69 -7.72 1.57
N TYR A 171 30.01 -6.95 2.41
CA TYR A 171 29.35 -5.69 2.01
C TYR A 171 29.83 -4.47 2.80
N LEU A 172 30.99 -4.56 3.47
CA LEU A 172 31.53 -3.50 4.34
C LEU A 172 31.61 -2.12 3.67
N ASP A 173 31.90 -2.10 2.38
CA ASP A 173 32.02 -0.88 1.58
C ASP A 173 30.64 -0.24 1.23
N LYS A 174 29.56 -0.93 1.53
CA LYS A 174 28.17 -0.51 1.22
C LYS A 174 27.32 -0.27 2.44
N LEU A 175 27.73 -0.84 3.60
CA LEU A 175 26.94 -0.81 4.82
C LEU A 175 27.32 0.39 5.70
N ASP A 176 26.32 1.06 6.26
CA ASP A 176 26.46 1.93 7.40
C ASP A 176 26.40 1.09 8.68
N LEU A 177 27.59 0.69 9.18
CA LEU A 177 27.69 -0.13 10.39
C LEU A 177 27.30 0.62 11.65
N VAL A 178 27.37 1.96 11.65
CA VAL A 178 26.96 2.79 12.80
C VAL A 178 25.44 2.75 12.92
N GLU A 179 24.73 2.97 11.82
CA GLU A 179 23.27 2.91 11.78
C GLU A 179 22.76 1.49 12.11
N MET A 180 23.39 0.47 11.54
CA MET A 180 23.03 -0.93 11.82
C MET A 180 23.22 -1.30 13.29
N ASP A 181 24.30 -0.83 13.94
CA ASP A 181 24.62 -1.13 15.33
C ASP A 181 23.59 -0.52 16.32
N GLU A 182 22.93 0.57 15.95
CA GLU A 182 21.83 1.17 16.75
C GLU A 182 20.63 0.25 16.87
N HIS A 183 20.32 -0.51 15.82
CA HIS A 183 19.17 -1.40 15.76
C HIS A 183 19.52 -2.85 16.09
N ASN A 184 20.70 -3.31 15.65
CA ASN A 184 21.20 -4.67 15.81
C ASN A 184 22.63 -4.65 16.32
N PRO A 185 22.84 -4.61 17.66
CA PRO A 185 24.17 -4.45 18.25
C PRO A 185 25.17 -5.50 17.77
N LEU A 186 26.23 -5.03 17.15
CA LEU A 186 27.35 -5.85 16.67
C LEU A 186 28.29 -6.23 17.82
N SER A 187 28.99 -7.35 17.69
CA SER A 187 29.93 -7.82 18.73
C SER A 187 31.09 -6.84 18.91
N ALA A 188 31.63 -6.80 20.15
CA ALA A 188 32.81 -6.00 20.44
C ALA A 188 34.04 -6.45 19.63
N GLU A 189 34.12 -7.73 19.30
CA GLU A 189 35.20 -8.29 18.49
C GLU A 189 35.11 -7.77 17.05
N PHE A 190 33.91 -7.80 16.45
CA PHE A 190 33.66 -7.26 15.11
C PHE A 190 33.95 -5.75 15.03
N LYS A 191 33.47 -4.96 16.00
CA LYS A 191 33.75 -3.51 16.08
C LYS A 191 35.23 -3.18 16.19
N ASN A 192 35.97 -3.96 16.97
CA ASN A 192 37.42 -3.76 17.10
C ASN A 192 38.14 -4.15 15.80
N GLN A 193 37.74 -5.20 15.13
CA GLN A 193 38.36 -5.66 13.90
C GLN A 193 38.12 -4.70 12.73
N TYR A 194 36.96 -4.06 12.68
CA TYR A 194 36.52 -3.17 11.59
C TYR A 194 36.31 -1.71 12.08
N ALA A 195 37.10 -1.26 13.06
CA ALA A 195 36.97 0.04 13.72
C ALA A 195 36.96 1.24 12.76
N GLU A 196 37.57 1.11 11.60
CA GLU A 196 37.62 2.14 10.56
C GLU A 196 36.25 2.45 9.92
N HIS A 197 35.31 1.48 9.97
CA HIS A 197 33.94 1.63 9.45
C HIS A 197 32.94 2.19 10.47
N PHE A 198 33.39 2.51 11.70
CA PHE A 198 32.59 3.10 12.78
C PHE A 198 32.98 4.57 13.08
N ASN A 199 33.71 5.25 12.18
CA ASN A 199 34.15 6.63 12.38
C ASN A 199 33.43 7.63 11.47
#